data_1ba0b74ea5d3960eae2b44c99a0c8b12
#
_entry.id   1ba0b74ea5d3960eae2b44c99a0c8b12
#
_cell.length_a   1.000
_cell.length_b   1.000
_cell.length_c   1.000
_cell.angle_alpha   90.00
_cell.angle_beta   90.00
_cell.angle_gamma   90.00
#
_symmetry.space_group_name_H-M   'P 1'
#
loop_
_entity.id
_entity.type
_entity.pdbx_description
1 polymer ?
#
loop_
_entity_poly.entity_id
_entity_poly.type
_entity_poly.pdbx_seq_one_letter_code
_entity_poly.pdbx_strand_id
1 'polypeptide(L)'
;MATTLLGLSSGIWGVVFYLYLNLGEIGFQPDFIGNMFTASAIATGLVALPAGLLCERVGTKRAMLVSQASSFASIIQIVTLHPSILLLASLITGLVGTIAWVASAPFMMENSQPEERTYLFSISWAAMVIMGVIGSYVGGAMPDTLNAALGLPVGVETGSAAGYRIALVISIALALAITVPILLIKEDKTIRRQKAGALLSLKNIKSPSTIIKFMIPTGLIGFGAGFIVPLFSIFFKLKFAATPEEIGTIFALGNVTLGIGTLAAPTLSNRIGKVKAAVVCQYFSMPFIMLMTLSPNLAMAAGAYFVRGAFMNMAGPVSTTFQMEIVTESERATTSGLMVMSDNIPRAVTASISGKMMTGSDFYTPFLFTTATYFVASSLYFVFFRKAEDSKK
;
A
#
# COMPACT_ATOMS: atom_id res chain seq x y z
N MET A 1 8.08 -6.23 -17.41
CA MET A 1 6.97 -7.17 -17.61
C MET A 1 6.33 -7.63 -16.29
N ALA A 2 7.05 -8.20 -15.32
CA ALA A 2 6.43 -8.57 -14.02
C ALA A 2 5.79 -7.38 -13.30
N THR A 3 6.48 -6.25 -13.21
CA THR A 3 5.99 -5.02 -12.56
C THR A 3 4.82 -4.36 -13.30
N THR A 4 4.76 -4.47 -14.63
CA THR A 4 3.60 -4.01 -15.43
C THR A 4 2.35 -4.83 -15.12
N LEU A 5 2.48 -6.15 -15.09
CA LEU A 5 1.39 -7.06 -14.73
C LEU A 5 0.92 -6.83 -13.28
N LEU A 6 1.88 -6.63 -12.36
CA LEU A 6 1.58 -6.35 -10.96
C LEU A 6 0.80 -5.03 -10.81
N GLY A 7 1.24 -3.96 -11.48
CA GLY A 7 0.55 -2.67 -11.47
C GLY A 7 -0.89 -2.79 -11.97
N LEU A 8 -1.09 -3.42 -13.12
CA LEU A 8 -2.41 -3.62 -13.72
C LEU A 8 -3.33 -4.46 -12.81
N SER A 9 -2.84 -5.61 -12.33
CA SER A 9 -3.60 -6.47 -11.42
C SER A 9 -3.96 -5.75 -10.12
N SER A 10 -3.00 -5.10 -9.47
CA SER A 10 -3.25 -4.40 -8.20
C SER A 10 -4.19 -3.20 -8.36
N GLY A 11 -4.16 -2.51 -9.50
CA GLY A 11 -5.09 -1.43 -9.82
C GLY A 11 -6.54 -1.94 -9.93
N ILE A 12 -6.77 -3.01 -10.69
CA ILE A 12 -8.10 -3.65 -10.81
C ILE A 12 -8.57 -4.15 -9.44
N TRP A 13 -7.73 -4.89 -8.73
CA TRP A 13 -8.07 -5.47 -7.42
C TRP A 13 -8.44 -4.39 -6.39
N GLY A 14 -7.64 -3.33 -6.32
CA GLY A 14 -7.82 -2.26 -5.33
C GLY A 14 -9.13 -1.48 -5.47
N VAL A 15 -9.69 -1.39 -6.68
CA VAL A 15 -11.00 -0.78 -6.92
C VAL A 15 -12.12 -1.79 -6.69
N VAL A 16 -12.01 -2.97 -7.31
CA VAL A 16 -13.15 -3.89 -7.49
C VAL A 16 -13.42 -4.72 -6.23
N PHE A 17 -12.37 -5.19 -5.52
CA PHE A 17 -12.54 -6.24 -4.50
C PHE A 17 -13.43 -5.82 -3.33
N TYR A 18 -13.18 -4.65 -2.74
CA TYR A 18 -13.98 -4.19 -1.60
C TYR A 18 -15.39 -3.75 -2.00
N LEU A 19 -15.55 -3.24 -3.23
CA LEU A 19 -16.86 -2.93 -3.79
C LEU A 19 -17.67 -4.21 -4.02
N TYR A 20 -17.02 -5.26 -4.54
CA TYR A 20 -17.62 -6.59 -4.71
C TYR A 20 -18.17 -7.14 -3.40
N LEU A 21 -17.39 -7.12 -2.34
CA LEU A 21 -17.82 -7.62 -1.02
C LEU A 21 -19.00 -6.80 -0.44
N ASN A 22 -19.04 -5.51 -0.74
CA ASN A 22 -20.09 -4.58 -0.26
C ASN A 22 -21.27 -4.43 -1.23
N LEU A 23 -21.40 -5.27 -2.26
CA LEU A 23 -22.61 -5.32 -3.09
C LEU A 23 -23.80 -5.79 -2.27
N GLY A 24 -25.00 -5.24 -2.55
CA GLY A 24 -26.22 -5.65 -1.87
C GLY A 24 -26.51 -7.15 -1.97
N GLU A 25 -26.14 -7.78 -3.08
CA GLU A 25 -26.24 -9.23 -3.32
C GLU A 25 -25.33 -10.07 -2.40
N ILE A 26 -24.17 -9.52 -1.97
CA ILE A 26 -23.18 -10.21 -1.10
C ILE A 26 -23.30 -9.74 0.35
N GLY A 27 -23.46 -8.43 0.57
CA GLY A 27 -23.92 -7.84 1.82
C GLY A 27 -22.88 -7.72 2.94
N PHE A 28 -21.57 -7.87 2.68
CA PHE A 28 -20.57 -7.63 3.73
C PHE A 28 -20.48 -6.15 4.08
N GLN A 29 -20.60 -5.87 5.36
CA GLN A 29 -20.54 -4.53 5.90
C GLN A 29 -19.10 -4.01 5.98
N PRO A 30 -18.87 -2.68 6.04
CA PRO A 30 -17.55 -2.08 6.13
C PRO A 30 -16.70 -2.55 7.31
N ASP A 31 -17.33 -2.93 8.43
CA ASP A 31 -16.64 -3.47 9.62
C ASP A 31 -15.95 -4.80 9.31
N PHE A 32 -16.62 -5.71 8.58
CA PHE A 32 -16.03 -6.96 8.15
C PHE A 32 -14.89 -6.74 7.16
N ILE A 33 -15.06 -5.81 6.21
CA ILE A 33 -14.03 -5.42 5.24
C ILE A 33 -12.80 -4.84 5.98
N GLY A 34 -13.03 -4.01 6.99
CA GLY A 34 -11.98 -3.51 7.88
C GLY A 34 -11.23 -4.64 8.62
N ASN A 35 -11.96 -5.67 9.08
CA ASN A 35 -11.36 -6.84 9.72
C ASN A 35 -10.50 -7.67 8.76
N MET A 36 -10.90 -7.83 7.50
CA MET A 36 -10.10 -8.48 6.46
C MET A 36 -8.79 -7.71 6.21
N PHE A 37 -8.87 -6.40 6.10
CA PHE A 37 -7.67 -5.57 5.99
C PHE A 37 -6.78 -5.69 7.23
N THR A 38 -7.36 -5.70 8.42
CA THR A 38 -6.66 -5.92 9.70
C THR A 38 -5.88 -7.24 9.69
N ALA A 39 -6.51 -8.34 9.28
CA ALA A 39 -5.87 -9.65 9.20
C ALA A 39 -4.65 -9.62 8.25
N SER A 40 -4.82 -9.03 7.06
CA SER A 40 -3.74 -8.87 6.08
C SER A 40 -2.59 -7.98 6.59
N ALA A 41 -2.90 -6.84 7.20
CA ALA A 41 -1.91 -5.88 7.68
C ALA A 41 -1.11 -6.40 8.88
N ILE A 42 -1.74 -7.14 9.81
CA ILE A 42 -1.05 -7.83 10.91
C ILE A 42 -0.07 -8.86 10.34
N ALA A 43 -0.53 -9.68 9.39
CA ALA A 43 0.33 -10.68 8.76
C ALA A 43 1.52 -10.04 8.06
N THR A 44 1.31 -8.95 7.32
CA THR A 44 2.37 -8.14 6.68
C THR A 44 3.37 -7.63 7.71
N GLY A 45 2.91 -7.02 8.80
CA GLY A 45 3.78 -6.48 9.84
C GLY A 45 4.63 -7.55 10.52
N LEU A 46 4.04 -8.70 10.86
CA LEU A 46 4.73 -9.79 11.54
C LEU A 46 5.75 -10.51 10.64
N VAL A 47 5.45 -10.62 9.35
CA VAL A 47 6.28 -11.39 8.39
C VAL A 47 7.36 -10.54 7.74
N ALA A 48 7.28 -9.22 7.78
CA ALA A 48 8.24 -8.33 7.12
C ALA A 48 9.71 -8.64 7.45
N LEU A 49 10.02 -8.88 8.72
CA LEU A 49 11.38 -9.28 9.16
C LEU A 49 11.71 -10.75 8.78
N PRO A 50 10.89 -11.76 9.08
CA PRO A 50 11.13 -13.15 8.67
C PRO A 50 11.23 -13.34 7.16
N ALA A 51 10.51 -12.56 6.36
CA ALA A 51 10.54 -12.63 4.89
C ALA A 51 11.95 -12.35 4.33
N GLY A 52 12.67 -11.39 4.90
CA GLY A 52 14.06 -11.13 4.54
C GLY A 52 14.95 -12.35 4.76
N LEU A 53 14.86 -12.99 5.92
CA LEU A 53 15.61 -14.23 6.25
C LEU A 53 15.22 -15.38 5.32
N LEU A 54 13.94 -15.50 4.97
CA LEU A 54 13.47 -16.51 4.04
C LEU A 54 14.10 -16.30 2.65
N CYS A 55 14.12 -15.06 2.14
CA CYS A 55 14.75 -14.72 0.86
C CYS A 55 16.23 -15.10 0.82
N GLU A 56 16.96 -14.88 1.91
CA GLU A 56 18.37 -15.27 2.00
C GLU A 56 18.59 -16.79 2.00
N ARG A 57 17.74 -17.54 2.72
CA ARG A 57 17.88 -19.00 2.83
C ARG A 57 17.41 -19.75 1.59
N VAL A 58 16.26 -19.36 1.06
CA VAL A 58 15.61 -20.08 -0.06
C VAL A 58 16.05 -19.55 -1.42
N GLY A 59 16.51 -18.30 -1.48
CA GLY A 59 16.84 -17.54 -2.69
C GLY A 59 15.68 -16.66 -3.14
N THR A 60 16.01 -15.51 -3.72
CA THR A 60 15.04 -14.48 -4.11
C THR A 60 14.02 -14.97 -5.14
N LYS A 61 14.45 -15.70 -6.16
CA LYS A 61 13.57 -16.27 -7.18
C LYS A 61 12.54 -17.24 -6.59
N ARG A 62 12.99 -18.16 -5.72
CA ARG A 62 12.08 -19.14 -5.08
C ARG A 62 11.12 -18.44 -4.11
N ALA A 63 11.60 -17.44 -3.36
CA ALA A 63 10.75 -16.63 -2.49
C ALA A 63 9.65 -15.93 -3.29
N MET A 64 9.97 -15.34 -4.46
CA MET A 64 8.99 -14.74 -5.35
C MET A 64 8.00 -15.77 -5.94
N LEU A 65 8.43 -16.99 -6.23
CA LEU A 65 7.52 -18.05 -6.68
C LEU A 65 6.58 -18.50 -5.55
N VAL A 66 7.09 -18.64 -4.33
CA VAL A 66 6.25 -18.95 -3.15
C VAL A 66 5.21 -17.86 -2.92
N SER A 67 5.56 -16.59 -3.17
CA SER A 67 4.62 -15.49 -3.01
C SER A 67 3.42 -15.54 -3.95
N GLN A 68 3.49 -16.29 -5.07
CA GLN A 68 2.35 -16.52 -5.97
C GLN A 68 1.21 -17.31 -5.29
N ALA A 69 1.48 -17.96 -4.15
CA ALA A 69 0.42 -18.55 -3.32
C ALA A 69 -0.61 -17.52 -2.84
N SER A 70 -0.27 -16.22 -2.80
CA SER A 70 -1.25 -15.15 -2.55
C SER A 70 -2.36 -15.11 -3.58
N SER A 71 -2.08 -15.41 -4.85
CA SER A 71 -3.09 -15.47 -5.92
C SER A 71 -4.10 -16.59 -5.68
N PHE A 72 -3.67 -17.73 -5.15
CA PHE A 72 -4.60 -18.80 -4.77
C PHE A 72 -5.48 -18.41 -3.57
N ALA A 73 -4.93 -17.70 -2.60
CA ALA A 73 -5.73 -17.13 -1.51
C ALA A 73 -6.76 -16.12 -2.05
N SER A 74 -6.40 -15.32 -3.06
CA SER A 74 -7.33 -14.41 -3.73
C SER A 74 -8.44 -15.14 -4.49
N ILE A 75 -8.17 -16.30 -5.09
CA ILE A 75 -9.23 -17.16 -5.69
C ILE A 75 -10.21 -17.59 -4.61
N ILE A 76 -9.73 -18.06 -3.47
CA ILE A 76 -10.58 -18.45 -2.34
C ILE A 76 -11.47 -17.29 -1.90
N GLN A 77 -10.96 -16.06 -1.86
CA GLN A 77 -11.73 -14.87 -1.50
C GLN A 77 -12.88 -14.53 -2.48
N ILE A 78 -12.78 -14.95 -3.74
CA ILE A 78 -13.86 -14.73 -4.72
C ILE A 78 -14.89 -15.86 -4.68
N VAL A 79 -14.42 -17.11 -4.52
CA VAL A 79 -15.28 -18.30 -4.61
C VAL A 79 -16.04 -18.53 -3.31
N THR A 80 -15.41 -18.28 -2.18
CA THR A 80 -15.98 -18.58 -0.87
C THR A 80 -16.38 -17.30 -0.15
N LEU A 81 -17.68 -17.15 0.12
CA LEU A 81 -18.22 -16.01 0.87
C LEU A 81 -18.37 -16.31 2.37
N HIS A 82 -17.70 -17.33 2.88
CA HIS A 82 -17.75 -17.65 4.31
C HIS A 82 -16.80 -16.73 5.10
N PRO A 83 -17.28 -15.99 6.12
CA PRO A 83 -16.51 -14.95 6.82
C PRO A 83 -15.16 -15.44 7.35
N SER A 84 -15.12 -16.58 8.03
CA SER A 84 -13.86 -17.10 8.62
C SER A 84 -12.83 -17.48 7.56
N ILE A 85 -13.27 -17.99 6.41
CA ILE A 85 -12.38 -18.36 5.31
C ILE A 85 -11.85 -17.10 4.62
N LEU A 86 -12.67 -16.06 4.46
CA LEU A 86 -12.25 -14.76 3.93
C LEU A 86 -11.19 -14.10 4.82
N LEU A 87 -11.36 -14.14 6.15
CA LEU A 87 -10.34 -13.64 7.09
C LEU A 87 -9.04 -14.42 7.02
N LEU A 88 -9.11 -15.76 6.97
CA LEU A 88 -7.94 -16.61 6.83
C LEU A 88 -7.21 -16.37 5.50
N ALA A 89 -7.96 -16.26 4.40
CA ALA A 89 -7.39 -15.95 3.09
C ALA A 89 -6.73 -14.57 3.06
N SER A 90 -7.32 -13.56 3.74
CA SER A 90 -6.73 -12.22 3.88
C SER A 90 -5.41 -12.27 4.67
N LEU A 91 -5.36 -13.05 5.74
CA LEU A 91 -4.14 -13.27 6.51
C LEU A 91 -3.05 -13.92 5.65
N ILE A 92 -3.40 -14.97 4.88
CA ILE A 92 -2.47 -15.65 3.96
C ILE A 92 -1.98 -14.69 2.88
N THR A 93 -2.86 -13.88 2.30
CA THR A 93 -2.50 -12.88 1.28
C THR A 93 -1.50 -11.86 1.83
N GLY A 94 -1.71 -11.34 3.05
CA GLY A 94 -0.78 -10.44 3.71
C GLY A 94 0.58 -11.08 3.99
N LEU A 95 0.57 -12.30 4.54
CA LEU A 95 1.78 -13.05 4.88
C LEU A 95 2.62 -13.35 3.63
N VAL A 96 2.01 -13.92 2.63
CA VAL A 96 2.71 -14.41 1.43
C VAL A 96 3.03 -13.28 0.47
N GLY A 97 2.14 -12.28 0.32
CA GLY A 97 2.36 -11.10 -0.51
C GLY A 97 3.55 -10.25 -0.04
N THR A 98 3.78 -10.17 1.27
CA THR A 98 4.93 -9.46 1.86
C THR A 98 6.26 -10.06 1.40
N ILE A 99 6.32 -11.37 1.20
CA ILE A 99 7.53 -12.06 0.70
C ILE A 99 7.93 -11.53 -0.68
N ALA A 100 6.95 -11.35 -1.60
CA ALA A 100 7.21 -10.78 -2.93
C ALA A 100 7.79 -9.37 -2.85
N TRP A 101 7.18 -8.53 -2.00
CA TRP A 101 7.61 -7.16 -1.82
C TRP A 101 9.05 -7.06 -1.29
N VAL A 102 9.36 -7.85 -0.26
CA VAL A 102 10.71 -7.91 0.33
C VAL A 102 11.74 -8.50 -0.63
N ALA A 103 11.36 -9.52 -1.42
CA ALA A 103 12.25 -10.18 -2.37
C ALA A 103 12.54 -9.34 -3.62
N SER A 104 11.69 -8.37 -3.96
CA SER A 104 11.74 -7.64 -5.25
C SER A 104 13.04 -6.86 -5.45
N ALA A 105 13.49 -6.10 -4.44
CA ALA A 105 14.71 -5.30 -4.53
C ALA A 105 15.98 -6.16 -4.60
N PRO A 106 16.20 -7.15 -3.70
CA PRO A 106 17.33 -8.08 -3.83
C PRO A 106 17.33 -8.81 -5.18
N PHE A 107 16.17 -9.26 -5.65
CA PHE A 107 16.04 -9.95 -6.93
C PHE A 107 16.51 -9.08 -8.11
N MET A 108 16.11 -7.81 -8.15
CA MET A 108 16.58 -6.87 -9.18
C MET A 108 18.10 -6.63 -9.07
N MET A 109 18.63 -6.50 -7.85
CA MET A 109 20.08 -6.29 -7.65
C MET A 109 20.92 -7.50 -8.06
N GLU A 110 20.42 -8.72 -7.85
CA GLU A 110 21.11 -9.96 -8.22
C GLU A 110 21.12 -10.23 -9.73
N ASN A 111 20.14 -9.68 -10.45
CA ASN A 111 19.95 -9.91 -11.88
C ASN A 111 20.28 -8.67 -12.73
N SER A 112 21.04 -7.70 -12.21
CA SER A 112 21.42 -6.48 -12.94
C SER A 112 22.86 -6.07 -12.65
N GLN A 113 23.51 -5.42 -13.63
CA GLN A 113 24.80 -4.81 -13.44
C GLN A 113 24.70 -3.48 -12.64
N PRO A 114 25.74 -3.08 -11.89
CA PRO A 114 25.69 -1.87 -11.06
C PRO A 114 25.25 -0.61 -11.82
N GLU A 115 25.69 -0.48 -13.08
CA GLU A 115 25.43 0.68 -13.95
C GLU A 115 23.94 0.77 -14.36
N GLU A 116 23.25 -0.37 -14.48
CA GLU A 116 21.86 -0.48 -14.94
C GLU A 116 20.85 -0.36 -13.79
N ARG A 117 21.29 -0.59 -12.54
CA ARG A 117 20.40 -0.74 -11.38
C ARG A 117 19.44 0.43 -11.21
N THR A 118 19.98 1.66 -11.18
CA THR A 118 19.18 2.87 -10.99
C THR A 118 18.10 3.00 -12.08
N TYR A 119 18.47 2.70 -13.33
CA TYR A 119 17.55 2.75 -14.46
C TYR A 119 16.47 1.66 -14.37
N LEU A 120 16.84 0.42 -14.04
CA LEU A 120 15.90 -0.70 -13.87
C LEU A 120 14.91 -0.46 -12.74
N PHE A 121 15.38 0.04 -11.58
CA PHE A 121 14.49 0.40 -10.46
C PHE A 121 13.51 1.51 -10.87
N SER A 122 14.00 2.55 -11.54
CA SER A 122 13.16 3.66 -11.99
C SER A 122 12.12 3.24 -13.00
N ILE A 123 12.50 2.46 -14.02
CA ILE A 123 11.55 1.92 -15.02
C ILE A 123 10.54 0.99 -14.37
N SER A 124 10.99 0.09 -13.48
CA SER A 124 10.11 -0.86 -12.82
C SER A 124 9.06 -0.14 -11.97
N TRP A 125 9.46 0.89 -11.24
CA TRP A 125 8.55 1.71 -10.45
C TRP A 125 7.57 2.50 -11.34
N ALA A 126 8.08 3.18 -12.35
CA ALA A 126 7.25 3.93 -13.28
C ALA A 126 6.24 3.04 -14.01
N ALA A 127 6.68 1.86 -14.49
CA ALA A 127 5.82 0.88 -15.12
C ALA A 127 4.72 0.37 -14.17
N MET A 128 5.05 0.11 -12.90
CA MET A 128 4.07 -0.30 -11.89
C MET A 128 3.03 0.79 -11.65
N VAL A 129 3.44 2.04 -11.51
CA VAL A 129 2.53 3.18 -11.27
C VAL A 129 1.63 3.42 -12.48
N ILE A 130 2.20 3.50 -13.70
CA ILE A 130 1.43 3.75 -14.93
C ILE A 130 0.41 2.63 -15.14
N MET A 131 0.82 1.38 -15.00
CA MET A 131 -0.10 0.25 -15.15
C MET A 131 -1.11 0.15 -14.01
N GLY A 132 -0.77 0.65 -12.82
CA GLY A 132 -1.71 0.82 -11.71
C GLY A 132 -2.80 1.85 -12.03
N VAL A 133 -2.45 2.96 -12.67
CA VAL A 133 -3.42 3.96 -13.19
C VAL A 133 -4.39 3.30 -14.17
N ILE A 134 -3.85 2.61 -15.17
CA ILE A 134 -4.65 1.90 -16.19
C ILE A 134 -5.53 0.84 -15.52
N GLY A 135 -4.96 0.07 -14.60
CA GLY A 135 -5.67 -0.97 -13.85
C GLY A 135 -6.82 -0.43 -13.02
N SER A 136 -6.63 0.70 -12.34
CA SER A 136 -7.68 1.32 -11.54
C SER A 136 -8.83 1.84 -12.41
N TYR A 137 -8.53 2.49 -13.55
CA TYR A 137 -9.53 2.97 -14.48
C TYR A 137 -10.32 1.82 -15.11
N VAL A 138 -9.62 0.85 -15.69
CA VAL A 138 -10.21 -0.34 -16.32
C VAL A 138 -11.00 -1.15 -15.28
N GLY A 139 -10.45 -1.34 -14.08
CA GLY A 139 -11.12 -2.03 -12.98
C GLY A 139 -12.43 -1.37 -12.55
N GLY A 140 -12.47 -0.04 -12.56
CA GLY A 140 -13.71 0.71 -12.25
C GLY A 140 -14.79 0.54 -13.31
N ALA A 141 -14.42 0.64 -14.59
CA ALA A 141 -15.37 0.53 -15.71
C ALA A 141 -15.81 -0.93 -16.00
N MET A 142 -14.96 -1.92 -15.69
CA MET A 142 -15.15 -3.31 -16.09
C MET A 142 -16.41 -3.98 -15.52
N PRO A 143 -16.80 -3.85 -14.22
CA PRO A 143 -17.95 -4.54 -13.68
C PRO A 143 -19.26 -4.21 -14.39
N ASP A 144 -19.55 -2.93 -14.59
CA ASP A 144 -20.80 -2.49 -15.21
C ASP A 144 -20.82 -2.78 -16.71
N THR A 145 -19.70 -2.63 -17.42
CA THR A 145 -19.59 -2.99 -18.85
C THR A 145 -19.81 -4.48 -19.07
N LEU A 146 -19.25 -5.35 -18.19
CA LEU A 146 -19.46 -6.80 -18.27
C LEU A 146 -20.90 -7.18 -17.92
N ASN A 147 -21.49 -6.59 -16.90
CA ASN A 147 -22.87 -6.84 -16.54
C ASN A 147 -23.81 -6.43 -17.68
N ALA A 148 -23.60 -5.24 -18.28
CA ALA A 148 -24.39 -4.78 -19.44
C ALA A 148 -24.26 -5.75 -20.63
N ALA A 149 -23.04 -6.19 -20.94
CA ALA A 149 -22.79 -7.16 -22.02
C ALA A 149 -23.44 -8.52 -21.80
N LEU A 150 -23.66 -8.90 -20.54
CA LEU A 150 -24.33 -10.15 -20.15
C LEU A 150 -25.85 -9.98 -19.96
N GLY A 151 -26.40 -8.76 -20.15
CA GLY A 151 -27.80 -8.45 -19.89
C GLY A 151 -28.20 -8.53 -18.41
N LEU A 152 -27.23 -8.33 -17.50
CA LEU A 152 -27.40 -8.37 -16.06
C LEU A 152 -27.57 -6.96 -15.48
N PRO A 153 -28.15 -6.82 -14.27
CA PRO A 153 -28.30 -5.53 -13.61
C PRO A 153 -26.96 -4.82 -13.43
N VAL A 154 -26.94 -3.52 -13.68
CA VAL A 154 -25.79 -2.61 -13.47
C VAL A 154 -26.06 -1.64 -12.33
N GLY A 155 -25.02 -1.04 -11.76
CA GLY A 155 -25.10 -0.02 -10.72
C GLY A 155 -24.53 -0.44 -9.37
N VAL A 156 -24.40 0.54 -8.48
CA VAL A 156 -23.65 0.41 -7.22
C VAL A 156 -24.34 -0.48 -6.18
N GLU A 157 -25.68 -0.43 -6.13
CA GLU A 157 -26.47 -1.19 -5.13
C GLU A 157 -27.14 -2.41 -5.73
N THR A 158 -27.60 -2.31 -6.97
CA THR A 158 -28.39 -3.32 -7.65
C THR A 158 -27.62 -4.13 -8.69
N GLY A 159 -26.33 -3.79 -8.90
CA GLY A 159 -25.49 -4.46 -9.89
C GLY A 159 -25.22 -5.92 -9.53
N SER A 160 -25.19 -6.79 -10.55
CA SER A 160 -24.88 -8.19 -10.35
C SER A 160 -23.42 -8.41 -9.96
N ALA A 161 -23.18 -9.33 -9.03
CA ALA A 161 -21.83 -9.75 -8.63
C ALA A 161 -21.03 -10.42 -9.77
N ALA A 162 -21.68 -10.83 -10.85
CA ALA A 162 -21.05 -11.56 -11.96
C ALA A 162 -19.93 -10.75 -12.64
N GLY A 163 -20.21 -9.50 -13.04
CA GLY A 163 -19.22 -8.61 -13.66
C GLY A 163 -18.01 -8.34 -12.74
N TYR A 164 -18.27 -8.13 -11.44
CA TYR A 164 -17.22 -7.96 -10.45
C TYR A 164 -16.35 -9.21 -10.31
N ARG A 165 -16.96 -10.41 -10.27
CA ARG A 165 -16.22 -11.69 -10.22
C ARG A 165 -15.33 -11.87 -11.44
N ILE A 166 -15.83 -11.60 -12.64
CA ILE A 166 -15.06 -11.70 -13.88
C ILE A 166 -13.87 -10.73 -13.84
N ALA A 167 -14.07 -9.48 -13.44
CA ALA A 167 -13.00 -8.49 -13.30
C ALA A 167 -11.92 -8.95 -12.30
N LEU A 168 -12.32 -9.52 -11.17
CA LEU A 168 -11.40 -10.08 -10.17
C LEU A 168 -10.65 -11.32 -10.68
N VAL A 169 -11.31 -12.20 -11.42
CA VAL A 169 -10.66 -13.35 -12.06
C VAL A 169 -9.61 -12.90 -13.07
N ILE A 170 -9.90 -11.87 -13.88
CA ILE A 170 -8.91 -11.26 -14.80
C ILE A 170 -7.72 -10.70 -14.01
N SER A 171 -7.97 -9.98 -12.92
CA SER A 171 -6.91 -9.47 -12.03
C SER A 171 -6.01 -10.60 -11.52
N ILE A 172 -6.59 -11.71 -11.04
CA ILE A 172 -5.83 -12.86 -10.55
C ILE A 172 -5.07 -13.54 -11.69
N ALA A 173 -5.66 -13.68 -12.87
CA ALA A 173 -4.97 -14.24 -14.04
C ALA A 173 -3.73 -13.40 -14.41
N LEU A 174 -3.83 -12.08 -14.36
CA LEU A 174 -2.70 -11.16 -14.53
C LEU A 174 -1.63 -11.34 -13.44
N ALA A 175 -2.05 -11.50 -12.18
CA ALA A 175 -1.13 -11.77 -11.07
C ALA A 175 -0.40 -13.12 -11.23
N LEU A 176 -1.10 -14.17 -11.63
CA LEU A 176 -0.50 -15.49 -11.92
C LEU A 176 0.44 -15.43 -13.13
N ALA A 177 0.13 -14.64 -14.15
CA ALA A 177 0.99 -14.43 -15.30
C ALA A 177 2.37 -13.85 -14.95
N ILE A 178 2.52 -13.22 -13.77
CA ILE A 178 3.82 -12.77 -13.24
C ILE A 178 4.79 -13.95 -13.04
N THR A 179 4.27 -15.14 -12.79
CA THR A 179 5.08 -16.36 -12.65
C THR A 179 5.94 -16.65 -13.89
N VAL A 180 5.41 -16.36 -15.09
CA VAL A 180 6.10 -16.62 -16.35
C VAL A 180 7.44 -15.87 -16.44
N PRO A 181 7.51 -14.54 -16.34
CA PRO A 181 8.79 -13.85 -16.39
C PRO A 181 9.74 -14.23 -15.25
N ILE A 182 9.23 -14.57 -14.05
CA ILE A 182 10.07 -15.03 -12.94
C ILE A 182 10.72 -16.38 -13.28
N LEU A 183 10.00 -17.31 -13.89
CA LEU A 183 10.53 -18.62 -14.27
C LEU A 183 11.60 -18.52 -15.36
N LEU A 184 11.46 -17.58 -16.29
CA LEU A 184 12.38 -17.39 -17.41
C LEU A 184 13.76 -16.85 -16.99
N ILE A 185 13.87 -16.20 -15.80
CA ILE A 185 15.15 -15.69 -15.31
C ILE A 185 16.00 -16.85 -14.78
N LYS A 186 17.25 -16.94 -15.26
CA LYS A 186 18.25 -17.91 -14.77
C LYS A 186 18.87 -17.40 -13.48
N GLU A 187 18.80 -18.18 -12.41
CA GLU A 187 19.41 -17.84 -11.11
C GLU A 187 20.88 -18.27 -11.11
N ASP A 188 21.81 -17.33 -10.88
CA ASP A 188 23.23 -17.65 -10.70
C ASP A 188 23.47 -18.12 -9.25
N LYS A 189 23.81 -19.41 -9.12
CA LYS A 189 23.98 -20.08 -7.82
C LYS A 189 25.23 -19.65 -7.04
N THR A 190 26.16 -18.98 -7.68
CA THR A 190 27.46 -18.60 -7.09
C THR A 190 27.35 -17.41 -6.11
N ILE A 191 26.40 -16.52 -6.33
CA ILE A 191 26.17 -15.33 -5.50
C ILE A 191 25.53 -15.69 -4.14
N ARG A 192 24.88 -16.84 -4.06
CA ARG A 192 24.07 -17.30 -2.92
C ARG A 192 24.90 -17.60 -1.64
N ARG A 193 26.17 -17.96 -1.74
CA ARG A 193 26.98 -18.46 -0.61
C ARG A 193 27.57 -17.40 0.30
N GLN A 194 27.67 -16.15 -0.15
CA GLN A 194 28.43 -15.10 0.57
C GLN A 194 27.62 -14.25 1.56
N LYS A 195 26.29 -14.29 1.54
CA LYS A 195 25.45 -13.32 2.28
C LYS A 195 24.65 -13.87 3.48
N ALA A 196 24.72 -15.13 3.80
CA ALA A 196 23.83 -15.80 4.78
C ALA A 196 24.05 -15.43 6.27
N GLY A 197 24.85 -14.43 6.59
CA GLY A 197 25.26 -14.21 7.99
C GLY A 197 25.03 -12.82 8.61
N ALA A 198 24.56 -11.81 7.85
CA ALA A 198 24.73 -10.43 8.31
C ALA A 198 23.45 -9.59 8.55
N LEU A 199 22.25 -10.02 8.20
CA LEU A 199 21.20 -9.04 7.90
C LEU A 199 20.07 -8.83 8.92
N LEU A 200 19.85 -9.65 9.92
CA LEU A 200 18.80 -9.42 10.93
C LEU A 200 19.21 -9.86 12.34
N SER A 201 20.17 -9.18 12.90
CA SER A 201 20.48 -9.35 14.31
C SER A 201 20.05 -8.09 15.08
N LEU A 202 18.99 -8.20 15.88
CA LEU A 202 18.63 -7.19 16.88
C LEU A 202 19.81 -6.87 17.81
N LYS A 203 20.80 -7.79 17.91
CA LYS A 203 22.05 -7.59 18.64
C LYS A 203 22.99 -6.55 18.01
N ASN A 204 22.80 -6.23 16.74
CA ASN A 204 23.66 -5.27 16.02
C ASN A 204 23.11 -3.83 16.05
N ILE A 205 22.02 -3.59 16.80
CA ILE A 205 21.46 -2.24 16.94
C ILE A 205 22.38 -1.40 17.83
N LYS A 206 23.07 -0.43 17.21
CA LYS A 206 23.97 0.52 17.88
C LYS A 206 23.25 1.79 18.31
N SER A 207 22.15 2.16 17.63
CA SER A 207 21.41 3.40 17.84
C SER A 207 19.91 3.18 18.17
N PRO A 208 19.59 2.44 19.24
CA PRO A 208 18.18 2.08 19.54
C PRO A 208 17.30 3.31 19.80
N SER A 209 17.84 4.34 20.45
CA SER A 209 17.11 5.59 20.70
C SER A 209 16.68 6.29 19.39
N THR A 210 17.56 6.31 18.39
CA THR A 210 17.27 6.91 17.07
C THR A 210 16.19 6.12 16.35
N ILE A 211 16.29 4.79 16.37
CA ILE A 211 15.30 3.91 15.73
C ILE A 211 13.93 4.09 16.38
N ILE A 212 13.84 4.13 17.71
CA ILE A 212 12.59 4.36 18.44
C ILE A 212 11.98 5.72 18.08
N LYS A 213 12.80 6.77 17.96
CA LYS A 213 12.36 8.11 17.54
C LYS A 213 11.77 8.10 16.12
N PHE A 214 12.19 7.21 15.23
CA PHE A 214 11.54 7.00 13.93
C PHE A 214 10.28 6.15 14.04
N MET A 215 10.30 5.10 14.87
CA MET A 215 9.17 4.17 15.01
C MET A 215 7.91 4.86 15.55
N ILE A 216 8.03 5.79 16.50
CA ILE A 216 6.88 6.46 17.11
C ILE A 216 6.10 7.29 16.07
N PRO A 217 6.69 8.25 15.34
CA PRO A 217 5.95 8.99 14.30
C PRO A 217 5.42 8.09 13.18
N THR A 218 6.21 7.10 12.75
CA THR A 218 5.78 6.13 11.72
C THR A 218 4.56 5.35 12.19
N GLY A 219 4.56 4.87 13.43
CA GLY A 219 3.43 4.16 14.02
C GLY A 219 2.17 5.02 14.14
N LEU A 220 2.32 6.29 14.50
CA LEU A 220 1.20 7.24 14.55
C LEU A 220 0.65 7.54 13.16
N ILE A 221 1.50 7.64 12.12
CA ILE A 221 1.05 7.77 10.74
C ILE A 221 0.30 6.50 10.31
N GLY A 222 0.83 5.31 10.60
CA GLY A 222 0.16 4.05 10.35
C GLY A 222 -1.20 3.97 11.05
N PHE A 223 -1.25 4.33 12.33
CA PHE A 223 -2.47 4.38 13.13
C PHE A 223 -3.52 5.31 12.49
N GLY A 224 -3.15 6.54 12.12
CA GLY A 224 -4.05 7.46 11.44
C GLY A 224 -4.48 6.98 10.05
N ALA A 225 -3.52 6.47 9.25
CA ALA A 225 -3.80 5.98 7.91
C ALA A 225 -4.78 4.80 7.90
N GLY A 226 -4.74 3.95 8.90
CA GLY A 226 -5.65 2.81 9.02
C GLY A 226 -7.12 3.19 9.10
N PHE A 227 -7.44 4.37 9.64
CA PHE A 227 -8.83 4.85 9.69
C PHE A 227 -9.43 5.15 8.32
N ILE A 228 -8.64 5.57 7.32
CA ILE A 228 -9.21 6.05 6.05
C ILE A 228 -8.70 5.30 4.82
N VAL A 229 -7.38 4.99 4.76
CA VAL A 229 -6.75 4.52 3.52
C VAL A 229 -7.34 3.21 3.01
N PRO A 230 -7.53 2.16 3.83
CA PRO A 230 -8.09 0.89 3.38
C PRO A 230 -9.55 0.97 2.91
N LEU A 231 -10.26 2.00 3.37
CA LEU A 231 -11.70 2.13 3.20
C LEU A 231 -12.10 3.26 2.25
N PHE A 232 -11.17 3.87 1.50
CA PHE A 232 -11.49 4.96 0.57
C PHE A 232 -12.54 4.58 -0.47
N SER A 233 -12.48 3.39 -1.06
CA SER A 233 -13.49 2.93 -2.02
C SER A 233 -14.88 2.86 -1.38
N ILE A 234 -14.95 2.32 -0.16
CA ILE A 234 -16.19 2.23 0.62
C ILE A 234 -16.68 3.62 1.04
N PHE A 235 -15.78 4.51 1.45
CA PHE A 235 -16.12 5.90 1.79
C PHE A 235 -16.77 6.63 0.60
N PHE A 236 -16.16 6.58 -0.59
CA PHE A 236 -16.72 7.21 -1.78
C PHE A 236 -18.07 6.61 -2.17
N LYS A 237 -18.19 5.26 -2.11
CA LYS A 237 -19.45 4.57 -2.39
C LYS A 237 -20.56 4.96 -1.41
N LEU A 238 -20.32 4.84 -0.11
CA LEU A 238 -21.39 5.01 0.90
C LEU A 238 -21.76 6.47 1.12
N LYS A 239 -20.79 7.39 1.09
CA LYS A 239 -21.08 8.81 1.34
C LYS A 239 -21.62 9.54 0.12
N PHE A 240 -21.12 9.23 -1.07
CA PHE A 240 -21.46 9.98 -2.30
C PHE A 240 -22.21 9.13 -3.34
N ALA A 241 -22.54 7.88 -3.02
CA ALA A 241 -23.12 6.91 -3.97
C ALA A 241 -22.29 6.78 -5.27
N ALA A 242 -20.95 6.94 -5.15
CA ALA A 242 -20.05 6.91 -6.30
C ALA A 242 -20.08 5.54 -6.98
N THR A 243 -20.12 5.55 -8.31
CA THR A 243 -20.07 4.35 -9.13
C THR A 243 -18.67 3.72 -9.10
N PRO A 244 -18.52 2.43 -9.43
CA PRO A 244 -17.19 1.80 -9.54
C PRO A 244 -16.29 2.51 -10.55
N GLU A 245 -16.83 3.01 -11.67
CA GLU A 245 -16.13 3.77 -12.68
C GLU A 245 -15.60 5.10 -12.13
N GLU A 246 -16.43 5.84 -11.39
CA GLU A 246 -16.00 7.08 -10.72
C GLU A 246 -14.89 6.82 -9.70
N ILE A 247 -15.02 5.78 -8.88
CA ILE A 247 -14.00 5.37 -7.90
C ILE A 247 -12.71 4.97 -8.61
N GLY A 248 -12.80 4.18 -9.67
CA GLY A 248 -11.66 3.79 -10.49
C GLY A 248 -10.94 4.99 -11.10
N THR A 249 -11.70 5.96 -11.61
CA THR A 249 -11.17 7.23 -12.15
C THR A 249 -10.49 8.05 -11.07
N ILE A 250 -11.09 8.17 -9.87
CA ILE A 250 -10.49 8.86 -8.73
C ILE A 250 -9.17 8.20 -8.33
N PHE A 251 -9.11 6.87 -8.26
CA PHE A 251 -7.87 6.17 -7.91
C PHE A 251 -6.81 6.29 -9.01
N ALA A 252 -7.21 6.22 -10.28
CA ALA A 252 -6.31 6.42 -11.41
C ALA A 252 -5.66 7.81 -11.37
N LEU A 253 -6.46 8.87 -11.27
CA LEU A 253 -5.97 10.25 -11.15
C LEU A 253 -5.18 10.47 -9.85
N GLY A 254 -5.57 9.83 -8.75
CA GLY A 254 -4.83 9.82 -7.50
C GLY A 254 -3.41 9.25 -7.64
N ASN A 255 -3.24 8.17 -8.40
CA ASN A 255 -1.93 7.59 -8.69
C ASN A 255 -1.06 8.53 -9.56
N VAL A 256 -1.67 9.28 -10.49
CA VAL A 256 -0.95 10.30 -11.27
C VAL A 256 -0.45 11.42 -10.35
N THR A 257 -1.30 11.95 -9.48
CA THR A 257 -0.91 13.01 -8.54
C THR A 257 0.13 12.54 -7.52
N LEU A 258 0.07 11.27 -7.10
CA LEU A 258 1.10 10.63 -6.30
C LEU A 258 2.46 10.65 -7.03
N GLY A 259 2.47 10.26 -8.31
CA GLY A 259 3.68 10.28 -9.13
C GLY A 259 4.28 11.68 -9.23
N ILE A 260 3.46 12.70 -9.53
CA ILE A 260 3.89 14.10 -9.60
C ILE A 260 4.45 14.57 -8.25
N GLY A 261 3.77 14.28 -7.16
CA GLY A 261 4.24 14.60 -5.81
C GLY A 261 5.60 13.99 -5.50
N THR A 262 5.78 12.70 -5.81
CA THR A 262 7.04 11.98 -5.59
C THR A 262 8.20 12.61 -6.38
N LEU A 263 7.97 13.03 -7.62
CA LEU A 263 8.98 13.71 -8.46
C LEU A 263 9.34 15.11 -7.95
N ALA A 264 8.41 15.83 -7.32
CA ALA A 264 8.66 17.14 -6.73
C ALA A 264 9.40 17.07 -5.37
N ALA A 265 9.40 15.91 -4.70
CA ALA A 265 9.96 15.72 -3.36
C ALA A 265 11.45 16.10 -3.23
N PRO A 266 12.37 15.71 -4.15
CA PRO A 266 13.78 16.11 -4.07
C PRO A 266 13.99 17.62 -4.16
N THR A 267 13.25 18.29 -5.05
CA THR A 267 13.35 19.74 -5.22
C THR A 267 12.99 20.49 -3.94
N LEU A 268 11.93 20.08 -3.26
CA LEU A 268 11.52 20.68 -2.00
C LEU A 268 12.55 20.39 -0.89
N SER A 269 12.98 19.13 -0.77
CA SER A 269 13.92 18.71 0.28
C SER A 269 15.30 19.38 0.14
N ASN A 270 15.75 19.62 -1.08
CA ASN A 270 17.00 20.36 -1.33
C ASN A 270 16.92 21.83 -0.94
N ARG A 271 15.72 22.46 -0.98
CA ARG A 271 15.55 23.88 -0.62
C ARG A 271 15.41 24.11 0.86
N ILE A 272 14.62 23.32 1.55
CA ILE A 272 14.26 23.58 2.97
C ILE A 272 14.79 22.53 3.96
N GLY A 273 15.42 21.47 3.44
CA GLY A 273 15.90 20.33 4.22
C GLY A 273 14.89 19.20 4.27
N LYS A 274 15.38 17.97 4.58
CA LYS A 274 14.58 16.75 4.50
C LYS A 274 13.50 16.68 5.59
N VAL A 275 13.87 16.99 6.83
CA VAL A 275 12.92 16.95 7.96
C VAL A 275 11.84 18.01 7.78
N LYS A 276 12.21 19.24 7.44
CA LYS A 276 11.26 20.31 7.21
C LYS A 276 10.35 20.02 6.02
N ALA A 277 10.92 19.51 4.92
CA ALA A 277 10.14 19.16 3.73
C ALA A 277 9.08 18.09 4.04
N ALA A 278 9.46 17.01 4.73
CA ALA A 278 8.52 15.95 5.12
C ALA A 278 7.39 16.49 6.00
N VAL A 279 7.72 17.28 7.02
CA VAL A 279 6.74 17.85 7.97
C VAL A 279 5.80 18.83 7.30
N VAL A 280 6.32 19.73 6.46
CA VAL A 280 5.52 20.71 5.70
C VAL A 280 4.52 19.99 4.80
N CYS A 281 4.98 18.99 4.04
CA CYS A 281 4.08 18.20 3.18
C CYS A 281 2.98 17.49 4.00
N GLN A 282 3.32 16.88 5.12
CA GLN A 282 2.35 16.23 5.99
C GLN A 282 1.32 17.23 6.53
N TYR A 283 1.75 18.40 7.03
CA TYR A 283 0.83 19.43 7.51
C TYR A 283 -0.09 19.97 6.41
N PHE A 284 0.45 20.24 5.21
CA PHE A 284 -0.37 20.68 4.09
C PHE A 284 -1.39 19.63 3.63
N SER A 285 -1.15 18.35 3.87
CA SER A 285 -2.12 17.28 3.56
C SER A 285 -3.35 17.27 4.47
N MET A 286 -3.22 17.75 5.73
CA MET A 286 -4.26 17.60 6.77
C MET A 286 -5.56 18.34 6.48
N PRO A 287 -5.56 19.62 6.03
CA PRO A 287 -6.80 20.30 5.65
C PRO A 287 -7.59 19.56 4.59
N PHE A 288 -6.90 18.89 3.66
CA PHE A 288 -7.54 18.13 2.58
C PHE A 288 -8.11 16.80 3.09
N ILE A 289 -7.55 16.20 4.14
CA ILE A 289 -8.17 15.05 4.82
C ILE A 289 -9.54 15.46 5.36
N MET A 290 -9.62 16.57 6.08
CA MET A 290 -10.89 17.08 6.61
C MET A 290 -11.83 17.53 5.49
N LEU A 291 -11.30 18.16 4.44
CA LEU A 291 -12.10 18.60 3.30
C LEU A 291 -12.80 17.41 2.60
N MET A 292 -12.18 16.24 2.52
CA MET A 292 -12.84 15.06 1.94
C MET A 292 -14.15 14.72 2.65
N THR A 293 -14.14 14.67 3.99
CA THR A 293 -15.34 14.31 4.75
C THR A 293 -16.34 15.46 4.86
N LEU A 294 -15.90 16.72 4.77
CA LEU A 294 -16.78 17.89 4.80
C LEU A 294 -17.34 18.25 3.41
N SER A 295 -16.85 17.62 2.34
CA SER A 295 -17.27 17.91 0.97
C SER A 295 -18.76 17.63 0.74
N PRO A 296 -19.49 18.55 0.08
CA PRO A 296 -20.89 18.36 -0.27
C PRO A 296 -21.11 17.44 -1.48
N ASN A 297 -20.07 17.21 -2.30
CA ASN A 297 -20.15 16.40 -3.52
C ASN A 297 -18.88 15.62 -3.79
N LEU A 298 -19.00 14.62 -4.69
CA LEU A 298 -17.92 13.72 -5.05
C LEU A 298 -16.71 14.46 -5.68
N ALA A 299 -16.97 15.44 -6.55
CA ALA A 299 -15.89 16.14 -7.26
C ALA A 299 -14.95 16.89 -6.31
N MET A 300 -15.52 17.58 -5.32
CA MET A 300 -14.74 18.28 -4.28
C MET A 300 -13.98 17.29 -3.38
N ALA A 301 -14.60 16.17 -3.01
CA ALA A 301 -13.95 15.12 -2.23
C ALA A 301 -12.80 14.47 -3.02
N ALA A 302 -12.99 14.20 -4.31
CA ALA A 302 -11.96 13.68 -5.20
C ALA A 302 -10.79 14.67 -5.37
N GLY A 303 -11.07 15.96 -5.57
CA GLY A 303 -10.05 17.00 -5.61
C GLY A 303 -9.21 17.07 -4.32
N ALA A 304 -9.88 16.99 -3.16
CA ALA A 304 -9.21 16.92 -1.86
C ALA A 304 -8.35 15.65 -1.72
N TYR A 305 -8.85 14.50 -2.18
CA TYR A 305 -8.10 13.23 -2.22
C TYR A 305 -6.82 13.34 -3.05
N PHE A 306 -6.87 13.98 -4.23
CA PHE A 306 -5.70 14.18 -5.10
C PHE A 306 -4.63 15.03 -4.43
N VAL A 307 -5.01 16.19 -3.90
CA VAL A 307 -4.08 17.12 -3.25
C VAL A 307 -3.48 16.49 -1.99
N ARG A 308 -4.32 15.86 -1.15
CA ARG A 308 -3.86 15.11 0.02
C ARG A 308 -2.87 14.02 -0.37
N GLY A 309 -3.20 13.25 -1.42
CA GLY A 309 -2.36 12.16 -1.94
C GLY A 309 -1.00 12.66 -2.40
N ALA A 310 -0.95 13.74 -3.16
CA ALA A 310 0.29 14.33 -3.65
C ALA A 310 1.20 14.74 -2.47
N PHE A 311 0.71 15.53 -1.53
CA PHE A 311 1.51 16.00 -0.40
C PHE A 311 1.95 14.88 0.54
N MET A 312 1.06 13.95 0.89
CA MET A 312 1.41 12.86 1.82
C MET A 312 2.46 11.92 1.22
N ASN A 313 2.40 11.65 -0.09
CA ASN A 313 3.36 10.78 -0.76
C ASN A 313 4.68 11.48 -1.10
N MET A 314 4.72 12.81 -1.20
CA MET A 314 5.99 13.56 -1.23
C MET A 314 6.84 13.34 0.03
N ALA A 315 6.22 13.26 1.20
CA ALA A 315 6.92 13.09 2.47
C ALA A 315 7.63 11.74 2.57
N GLY A 316 7.10 10.68 1.95
CA GLY A 316 7.60 9.31 2.06
C GLY A 316 9.06 9.13 1.65
N PRO A 317 9.45 9.38 0.38
CA PRO A 317 10.82 9.24 -0.09
C PRO A 317 11.82 10.09 0.69
N VAL A 318 11.42 11.32 1.05
CA VAL A 318 12.27 12.24 1.81
C VAL A 318 12.55 11.70 3.21
N SER A 319 11.52 11.22 3.90
CA SER A 319 11.66 10.62 5.24
C SER A 319 12.50 9.34 5.20
N THR A 320 12.27 8.46 4.21
CA THR A 320 13.03 7.22 4.06
C THR A 320 14.51 7.49 3.79
N THR A 321 14.81 8.43 2.90
CA THR A 321 16.21 8.83 2.64
C THR A 321 16.88 9.34 3.90
N PHE A 322 16.23 10.23 4.64
CA PHE A 322 16.76 10.77 5.89
C PHE A 322 16.98 9.68 6.94
N GLN A 323 16.06 8.72 7.09
CA GLN A 323 16.21 7.56 7.97
C GLN A 323 17.47 6.74 7.62
N MET A 324 17.65 6.42 6.33
CA MET A 324 18.79 5.63 5.88
C MET A 324 20.15 6.35 6.00
N GLU A 325 20.15 7.68 6.04
CA GLU A 325 21.36 8.48 6.25
C GLU A 325 21.76 8.62 7.72
N ILE A 326 20.80 8.56 8.64
CA ILE A 326 21.07 8.72 10.09
C ILE A 326 21.49 7.41 10.74
N VAL A 327 20.94 6.29 10.30
CA VAL A 327 21.31 4.97 10.84
C VAL A 327 22.56 4.43 10.16
N THR A 328 23.34 3.63 10.89
CA THR A 328 24.53 2.98 10.34
C THR A 328 24.18 1.97 9.26
N GLU A 329 25.11 1.69 8.34
CA GLU A 329 24.85 0.75 7.22
C GLU A 329 24.39 -0.64 7.71
N SER A 330 24.96 -1.12 8.81
CA SER A 330 24.60 -2.41 9.41
C SER A 330 23.20 -2.43 10.01
N GLU A 331 22.60 -1.28 10.32
CA GLU A 331 21.27 -1.15 10.93
C GLU A 331 20.16 -0.87 9.91
N ARG A 332 20.50 -0.46 8.66
CA ARG A 332 19.51 -0.03 7.65
C ARG A 332 18.43 -1.06 7.38
N ALA A 333 18.81 -2.33 7.20
CA ALA A 333 17.85 -3.40 6.92
C ALA A 333 16.91 -3.65 8.11
N THR A 334 17.46 -3.72 9.32
CA THR A 334 16.67 -3.89 10.55
C THR A 334 15.75 -2.71 10.80
N THR A 335 16.26 -1.47 10.60
CA THR A 335 15.45 -0.25 10.72
C THR A 335 14.30 -0.24 9.73
N SER A 336 14.55 -0.58 8.46
CA SER A 336 13.49 -0.66 7.44
C SER A 336 12.39 -1.65 7.84
N GLY A 337 12.76 -2.85 8.31
CA GLY A 337 11.79 -3.84 8.80
C GLY A 337 10.98 -3.34 10.00
N LEU A 338 11.64 -2.68 10.97
CA LEU A 338 10.96 -2.11 12.13
C LEU A 338 10.01 -0.97 11.74
N MET A 339 10.34 -0.16 10.71
CA MET A 339 9.43 0.86 10.19
C MET A 339 8.20 0.24 9.56
N VAL A 340 8.36 -0.82 8.75
CA VAL A 340 7.22 -1.57 8.17
C VAL A 340 6.31 -2.14 9.26
N MET A 341 6.88 -2.73 10.31
CA MET A 341 6.09 -3.22 11.45
C MET A 341 5.36 -2.08 12.17
N SER A 342 6.07 -0.97 12.44
CA SER A 342 5.50 0.20 13.14
C SER A 342 4.37 0.85 12.36
N ASP A 343 4.40 0.84 11.03
CA ASP A 343 3.31 1.35 10.20
C ASP A 343 2.12 0.38 10.15
N ASN A 344 2.38 -0.90 9.84
CA ASN A 344 1.30 -1.84 9.51
C ASN A 344 0.53 -2.35 10.73
N ILE A 345 1.17 -2.56 11.88
CA ILE A 345 0.48 -3.09 13.07
C ILE A 345 -0.56 -2.11 13.63
N PRO A 346 -0.24 -0.81 13.87
CA PRO A 346 -1.26 0.16 14.28
C PRO A 346 -2.31 0.41 13.21
N ARG A 347 -1.93 0.42 11.92
CA ARG A 347 -2.83 0.54 10.78
C ARG A 347 -3.89 -0.56 10.76
N ALA A 348 -3.50 -1.78 11.07
CA ALA A 348 -4.40 -2.91 11.15
C ALA A 348 -5.51 -2.69 12.19
N VAL A 349 -5.14 -2.29 13.40
CA VAL A 349 -6.10 -2.08 14.50
C VAL A 349 -7.14 -1.02 14.13
N THR A 350 -6.69 0.10 13.56
CA THR A 350 -7.59 1.22 13.24
C THR A 350 -8.46 0.98 12.03
N ALA A 351 -8.06 0.11 11.09
CA ALA A 351 -8.90 -0.28 9.97
C ALA A 351 -10.19 -0.99 10.40
N SER A 352 -10.12 -1.89 11.38
CA SER A 352 -11.30 -2.55 11.96
C SER A 352 -12.21 -1.55 12.70
N ILE A 353 -11.63 -0.63 13.48
CA ILE A 353 -12.37 0.39 14.22
C ILE A 353 -13.11 1.30 13.23
N SER A 354 -12.44 1.77 12.19
CA SER A 354 -13.02 2.64 11.17
C SER A 354 -14.12 1.93 10.38
N GLY A 355 -13.96 0.65 10.08
CA GLY A 355 -15.00 -0.14 9.43
C GLY A 355 -16.31 -0.11 10.22
N LYS A 356 -16.24 -0.27 11.55
CA LYS A 356 -17.42 -0.16 12.44
C LYS A 356 -18.05 1.23 12.43
N MET A 357 -17.23 2.29 12.45
CA MET A 357 -17.71 3.67 12.39
C MET A 357 -18.44 3.93 11.07
N MET A 358 -17.88 3.50 9.94
CA MET A 358 -18.51 3.67 8.61
C MET A 358 -19.78 2.84 8.43
N THR A 359 -19.88 1.66 9.06
CA THR A 359 -21.12 0.88 9.12
C THR A 359 -22.23 1.68 9.82
N GLY A 360 -21.88 2.44 10.87
CA GLY A 360 -22.76 3.38 11.56
C GLY A 360 -22.97 4.71 10.83
N SER A 361 -22.54 4.84 9.57
CA SER A 361 -22.62 6.08 8.77
C SER A 361 -21.81 7.26 9.35
N ASP A 362 -20.87 6.99 10.25
CA ASP A 362 -19.93 8.01 10.74
C ASP A 362 -18.72 8.11 9.80
N PHE A 363 -18.78 9.08 8.89
CA PHE A 363 -17.68 9.41 7.98
C PHE A 363 -16.81 10.58 8.46
N TYR A 364 -17.15 11.19 9.59
CA TYR A 364 -16.40 12.35 10.12
C TYR A 364 -15.30 11.93 11.09
N THR A 365 -15.64 11.12 12.06
CA THR A 365 -14.74 10.73 13.16
C THR A 365 -13.45 10.01 12.67
N PRO A 366 -13.49 9.07 11.70
CA PRO A 366 -12.27 8.47 11.16
C PRO A 366 -11.29 9.49 10.57
N PHE A 367 -11.80 10.49 9.84
CA PHE A 367 -10.97 11.53 9.22
C PHE A 367 -10.40 12.50 10.26
N LEU A 368 -11.17 12.80 11.32
CA LEU A 368 -10.70 13.61 12.44
C LEU A 368 -9.56 12.93 13.19
N PHE A 369 -9.71 11.62 13.52
CA PHE A 369 -8.63 10.87 14.17
C PHE A 369 -7.38 10.77 13.29
N THR A 370 -7.53 10.56 11.98
CA THR A 370 -6.40 10.59 11.05
C THR A 370 -5.69 11.92 11.08
N THR A 371 -6.42 13.03 11.02
CA THR A 371 -5.85 14.38 11.03
C THR A 371 -5.12 14.65 12.33
N ALA A 372 -5.73 14.33 13.47
CA ALA A 372 -5.13 14.53 14.80
C ALA A 372 -3.84 13.70 14.98
N THR A 373 -3.88 12.43 14.61
CA THR A 373 -2.71 11.55 14.72
C THR A 373 -1.57 11.96 13.79
N TYR A 374 -1.89 12.40 12.56
CA TYR A 374 -0.90 12.94 11.63
C TYR A 374 -0.26 14.21 12.15
N PHE A 375 -1.06 15.11 12.77
CA PHE A 375 -0.54 16.31 13.40
C PHE A 375 0.46 15.99 14.50
N VAL A 376 0.11 15.07 15.41
CA VAL A 376 1.01 14.63 16.49
C VAL A 376 2.25 13.95 15.93
N ALA A 377 2.09 13.05 14.95
CA ALA A 377 3.20 12.34 14.32
C ALA A 377 4.21 13.31 13.67
N SER A 378 3.71 14.24 12.87
CA SER A 378 4.55 15.24 12.18
C SER A 378 5.26 16.17 13.15
N SER A 379 4.56 16.58 14.23
CA SER A 379 5.14 17.40 15.30
C SER A 379 6.26 16.68 16.02
N LEU A 380 6.04 15.41 16.40
CA LEU A 380 7.07 14.58 17.05
C LEU A 380 8.27 14.34 16.11
N TYR A 381 8.02 14.06 14.83
CA TYR A 381 9.08 13.89 13.85
C TYR A 381 9.95 15.15 13.75
N PHE A 382 9.33 16.32 13.69
CA PHE A 382 10.04 17.60 13.69
C PHE A 382 10.85 17.81 14.97
N VAL A 383 10.25 17.62 16.15
CA VAL A 383 10.94 17.81 17.44
C VAL A 383 12.14 16.88 17.58
N PHE A 384 12.00 15.61 17.17
CA PHE A 384 13.07 14.63 17.30
C PHE A 384 14.25 14.88 16.36
N PHE A 385 14.00 15.40 15.15
CA PHE A 385 15.00 15.38 14.08
C PHE A 385 15.46 16.76 13.57
N ARG A 386 14.81 17.88 13.93
CA ARG A 386 15.21 19.22 13.47
C ARG A 386 16.70 19.54 13.72
N LYS A 387 17.20 19.18 14.92
CA LYS A 387 18.61 19.43 15.28
C LYS A 387 19.58 18.48 14.56
N ALA A 388 19.18 17.25 14.30
CA ALA A 388 20.02 16.27 13.60
C ALA A 388 20.22 16.63 12.12
N GLU A 389 19.31 17.38 11.52
CA GLU A 389 19.46 17.91 10.17
C GLU A 389 20.40 19.11 10.13
N ASP A 390 20.28 20.02 11.10
CA ASP A 390 21.10 21.22 11.16
C ASP A 390 22.59 20.91 11.44
N SER A 391 22.88 19.81 12.13
CA SER A 391 24.27 19.36 12.41
C SER A 391 24.99 18.70 11.22
N LYS A 392 24.28 18.39 10.12
CA LYS A 392 24.84 17.81 8.90
C LYS A 392 25.00 18.82 7.75
N LYS A 393 24.54 20.06 7.93
CA LYS A 393 24.85 21.20 7.08
C LYS A 393 26.14 21.89 7.51
#